data_9799ce414b25e7a0dbc9db21eab3638b
#
_entry.id   9799ce414b25e7a0dbc9db21eab3638b
#
_cell.length_a   1.000
_cell.length_b   1.000
_cell.length_c   1.000
_cell.angle_alpha   90.00
_cell.angle_beta   90.00
_cell.angle_gamma   90.00
#
_symmetry.space_group_name_H-M   'P 1'
#
loop_
_entity.id
_entity.type
_entity.pdbx_description
1 polymer ?
#
loop_
_entity_poly.entity_id
_entity_poly.type
_entity_poly.pdbx_seq_one_letter_code
_entity_poly.pdbx_strand_id
1 'polypeptide(L)'
;MHPAVERLTALIPPAGPRHLRDWRSVERALGTPLPKDYKELIEAYGGGVFDESIWLLDPACPDEDYELVATTAERAEVLTNLWQTEPIPDEIRDTDARVIPWAYVEDSGAYLYWRVRPGQQPGDWTVLFNEGRGPEWEHHDTSCASFLLSVLTGEAKTEYFPELPAEEHQFASNDDILE
;
A
#
# COMPACT_ATOMS: atom_id res chain seq x y z
N MET A 1 -9.37 -14.57 9.14
CA MET A 1 -8.39 -14.01 8.17
C MET A 1 -9.13 -13.52 6.94
N HIS A 2 -8.74 -12.37 6.42
CA HIS A 2 -9.33 -11.80 5.21
C HIS A 2 -9.13 -12.76 4.02
N PRO A 3 -10.15 -13.01 3.20
CA PRO A 3 -10.04 -13.99 2.10
C PRO A 3 -8.90 -13.73 1.13
N ALA A 4 -8.61 -12.47 0.82
CA ALA A 4 -7.50 -12.11 -0.07
C ALA A 4 -6.15 -12.43 0.56
N VAL A 5 -5.97 -12.20 1.86
CA VAL A 5 -4.74 -12.55 2.58
C VAL A 5 -4.55 -14.06 2.60
N GLU A 6 -5.64 -14.80 2.82
CA GLU A 6 -5.62 -16.26 2.81
C GLU A 6 -5.16 -16.80 1.44
N ARG A 7 -5.70 -16.24 0.36
CA ARG A 7 -5.30 -16.61 -1.00
C ARG A 7 -3.86 -16.22 -1.31
N LEU A 8 -3.41 -15.04 -0.87
CA LEU A 8 -2.03 -14.58 -1.05
C LEU A 8 -1.04 -15.51 -0.33
N THR A 9 -1.33 -15.87 0.91
CA THR A 9 -0.44 -16.75 1.68
C THR A 9 -0.40 -18.18 1.12
N ALA A 10 -1.45 -18.61 0.42
CA ALA A 10 -1.45 -19.87 -0.32
C ALA A 10 -0.62 -19.76 -1.61
N LEU A 11 -0.72 -18.63 -2.31
CA LEU A 11 0.02 -18.38 -3.55
C LEU A 11 1.50 -18.16 -3.29
N ILE A 12 1.83 -17.37 -2.27
CA ILE A 12 3.21 -17.06 -1.86
C ILE A 12 3.32 -17.37 -0.37
N PRO A 13 3.65 -18.61 0.00
CA PRO A 13 3.75 -18.96 1.43
C PRO A 13 4.79 -18.09 2.13
N PRO A 14 4.41 -17.41 3.23
CA PRO A 14 5.36 -16.60 3.98
C PRO A 14 6.40 -17.49 4.67
N ALA A 15 7.62 -16.99 4.75
CA ALA A 15 8.72 -17.68 5.43
C ALA A 15 8.90 -17.12 6.84
N GLY A 16 9.14 -17.98 7.80
CA GLY A 16 9.46 -17.59 9.17
C GLY A 16 8.25 -17.32 10.05
N PRO A 17 8.48 -16.79 11.27
CA PRO A 17 7.41 -16.53 12.22
C PRO A 17 6.60 -15.29 11.87
N ARG A 18 5.46 -15.15 12.55
CA ARG A 18 4.61 -13.97 12.38
C ARG A 18 5.35 -12.69 12.83
N HIS A 19 5.09 -11.61 12.12
CA HIS A 19 5.69 -10.31 12.40
C HIS A 19 4.71 -9.49 13.25
N LEU A 20 5.03 -9.31 14.53
CA LEU A 20 4.18 -8.54 15.43
C LEU A 20 4.54 -7.06 15.41
N ARG A 21 3.53 -6.20 15.47
CA ARG A 21 3.70 -4.73 15.46
C ARG A 21 2.89 -4.10 16.58
N ASP A 22 3.37 -2.97 17.08
CA ASP A 22 2.61 -2.15 18.02
C ASP A 22 1.66 -1.25 17.22
N TRP A 23 0.51 -1.82 16.84
CA TRP A 23 -0.46 -1.11 16.02
C TRP A 23 -1.04 0.12 16.71
N ARG A 24 -1.15 0.09 18.03
CA ARG A 24 -1.66 1.24 18.80
C ARG A 24 -0.78 2.47 18.60
N SER A 25 0.54 2.32 18.67
CA SER A 25 1.49 3.40 18.41
C SER A 25 1.43 3.89 16.96
N VAL A 26 1.36 2.96 16.01
CA VAL A 26 1.29 3.29 14.59
C VAL A 26 0.00 4.06 14.28
N GLU A 27 -1.12 3.57 14.76
CA GLU A 27 -2.42 4.20 14.53
C GLU A 27 -2.52 5.57 15.20
N ARG A 28 -1.89 5.73 16.34
CA ARG A 28 -1.79 7.04 17.00
C ARG A 28 -0.98 8.02 16.16
N ALA A 29 0.14 7.58 15.60
CA ALA A 29 0.99 8.42 14.74
C ALA A 29 0.27 8.84 13.46
N LEU A 30 -0.54 7.95 12.88
CA LEU A 30 -1.31 8.24 11.67
C LEU A 30 -2.63 8.97 11.94
N GLY A 31 -3.10 8.96 13.18
CA GLY A 31 -4.36 9.59 13.57
C GLY A 31 -5.60 8.81 13.16
N THR A 32 -5.48 7.52 12.89
CA THR A 32 -6.59 6.66 12.46
C THR A 32 -6.27 5.19 12.70
N PRO A 33 -7.29 4.35 12.96
CA PRO A 33 -7.11 2.91 12.88
C PRO A 33 -6.75 2.47 11.46
N LEU A 34 -6.13 1.31 11.33
CA LEU A 34 -5.74 0.75 10.03
C LEU A 34 -6.60 -0.46 9.64
N PRO A 35 -6.70 -0.76 8.34
CA PRO A 35 -7.46 -1.92 7.88
C PRO A 35 -6.90 -3.23 8.41
N LYS A 36 -7.80 -4.13 8.76
CA LYS A 36 -7.43 -5.44 9.28
C LYS A 36 -6.63 -6.27 8.28
N ASP A 37 -7.00 -6.22 7.01
CA ASP A 37 -6.31 -6.97 5.96
C ASP A 37 -4.85 -6.52 5.79
N TYR A 38 -4.58 -5.22 5.91
CA TYR A 38 -3.21 -4.71 5.90
C TYR A 38 -2.41 -5.24 7.09
N LYS A 39 -3.01 -5.20 8.28
CA LYS A 39 -2.35 -5.74 9.48
C LYS A 39 -2.04 -7.22 9.32
N GLU A 40 -2.95 -7.98 8.73
CA GLU A 40 -2.74 -9.39 8.46
C GLU A 40 -1.62 -9.63 7.43
N LEU A 41 -1.52 -8.78 6.40
CA LEU A 41 -0.40 -8.83 5.44
C LEU A 41 0.94 -8.62 6.15
N ILE A 42 1.04 -7.60 6.99
CA ILE A 42 2.26 -7.31 7.74
C ILE A 42 2.58 -8.44 8.72
N GLU A 43 1.58 -8.98 9.40
CA GLU A 43 1.79 -10.11 10.31
C GLU A 43 2.31 -11.35 9.58
N ALA A 44 1.83 -11.58 8.36
CA ALA A 44 2.24 -12.75 7.58
C ALA A 44 3.63 -12.57 6.96
N TYR A 45 3.89 -11.43 6.33
CA TYR A 45 5.09 -11.21 5.52
C TYR A 45 6.12 -10.26 6.15
N GLY A 46 5.67 -9.32 6.98
CA GLY A 46 6.46 -8.13 7.27
C GLY A 46 6.51 -7.23 6.04
N GLY A 47 7.31 -6.15 6.09
CA GLY A 47 7.56 -5.34 4.91
C GLY A 47 8.52 -6.00 3.95
N GLY A 48 8.43 -5.67 2.69
CA GLY A 48 9.27 -6.21 1.64
C GLY A 48 8.65 -6.00 0.28
N VAL A 49 9.17 -6.73 -0.73
CA VAL A 49 8.78 -6.52 -2.11
C VAL A 49 8.22 -7.79 -2.73
N PHE A 50 7.05 -7.67 -3.35
CA PHE A 50 6.41 -8.73 -4.13
C PHE A 50 6.86 -8.63 -5.59
N ASP A 51 7.35 -9.74 -6.13
CA ASP A 51 7.79 -9.87 -7.53
C ASP A 51 8.77 -8.77 -7.96
N GLU A 52 9.64 -8.35 -7.04
CA GLU A 52 10.63 -7.29 -7.26
C GLU A 52 10.02 -5.94 -7.65
N SER A 53 8.70 -5.79 -7.53
CA SER A 53 7.99 -4.62 -8.05
C SER A 53 7.16 -3.86 -7.05
N ILE A 54 6.46 -4.54 -6.14
CA ILE A 54 5.52 -3.88 -5.23
C ILE A 54 6.00 -3.99 -3.79
N TRP A 55 6.47 -2.86 -3.25
CA TRP A 55 6.91 -2.75 -1.86
C TRP A 55 5.73 -2.52 -0.95
N LEU A 56 5.55 -3.42 0.02
CA LEU A 56 4.60 -3.24 1.11
C LEU A 56 5.26 -2.40 2.20
N LEU A 57 4.73 -1.23 2.48
CA LEU A 57 5.28 -0.33 3.49
C LEU A 57 5.03 -0.90 4.89
N ASP A 58 6.06 -0.88 5.74
CA ASP A 58 6.02 -1.49 7.07
C ASP A 58 6.36 -0.44 8.13
N PRO A 59 5.55 -0.30 9.19
CA PRO A 59 5.86 0.65 10.26
C PRO A 59 7.14 0.32 11.03
N ALA A 60 7.69 -0.88 10.88
CA ALA A 60 8.94 -1.29 11.53
C ALA A 60 10.14 -1.30 10.60
N CYS A 61 9.99 -0.83 9.35
CA CYS A 61 11.11 -0.80 8.42
C CYS A 61 12.17 0.20 8.87
N PRO A 62 13.46 -0.19 8.94
CA PRO A 62 14.51 0.75 9.33
C PRO A 62 14.85 1.80 8.27
N ASP A 63 14.49 1.56 7.02
CA ASP A 63 14.65 2.50 5.93
C ASP A 63 13.40 3.37 5.81
N GLU A 64 13.56 4.68 5.98
CA GLU A 64 12.43 5.63 5.93
C GLU A 64 11.69 5.63 4.59
N ASP A 65 12.36 5.26 3.49
CA ASP A 65 11.75 5.22 2.16
C ASP A 65 10.70 4.12 2.04
N TYR A 66 10.74 3.13 2.92
CA TYR A 66 9.80 1.99 2.93
C TYR A 66 9.06 1.85 4.26
N GLU A 67 9.16 2.85 5.12
CA GLU A 67 8.48 2.87 6.41
C GLU A 67 7.16 3.61 6.29
N LEU A 68 6.10 3.02 6.82
CA LEU A 68 4.73 3.50 6.63
C LEU A 68 4.50 4.92 7.14
N VAL A 69 4.91 5.22 8.38
CA VAL A 69 4.61 6.52 9.01
C VAL A 69 5.40 7.64 8.36
N ALA A 70 6.70 7.42 8.14
CA ALA A 70 7.57 8.40 7.50
C ALA A 70 7.14 8.69 6.06
N THR A 71 6.79 7.64 5.30
CA THR A 71 6.31 7.78 3.93
C THR A 71 4.98 8.53 3.88
N THR A 72 4.09 8.26 4.83
CA THR A 72 2.81 8.97 4.92
C THR A 72 3.03 10.47 5.13
N ALA A 73 3.95 10.85 6.02
CA ALA A 73 4.26 12.26 6.27
C ALA A 73 4.88 12.93 5.05
N GLU A 74 5.83 12.26 4.41
CA GLU A 74 6.48 12.77 3.20
C GLU A 74 5.48 12.98 2.07
N ARG A 75 4.63 11.97 1.79
CA ARG A 75 3.65 12.08 0.71
C ARG A 75 2.60 13.15 0.99
N ALA A 76 2.19 13.32 2.24
CA ALA A 76 1.26 14.37 2.61
C ALA A 76 1.86 15.75 2.30
N GLU A 77 3.13 15.97 2.60
CA GLU A 77 3.82 17.22 2.30
C GLU A 77 3.96 17.45 0.79
N VAL A 78 4.40 16.44 0.06
CA VAL A 78 4.57 16.52 -1.40
C VAL A 78 3.24 16.84 -2.08
N LEU A 79 2.16 16.17 -1.72
CA LEU A 79 0.86 16.38 -2.32
C LEU A 79 0.26 17.74 -1.93
N THR A 80 0.45 18.18 -0.68
CA THR A 80 0.00 19.50 -0.24
C THR A 80 0.65 20.59 -1.08
N ASN A 81 1.96 20.49 -1.33
CA ASN A 81 2.70 21.44 -2.15
C ASN A 81 2.26 21.39 -3.62
N LEU A 82 2.08 20.19 -4.16
CA LEU A 82 1.64 19.98 -5.54
C LEU A 82 0.28 20.60 -5.79
N TRP A 83 -0.66 20.41 -4.86
CA TRP A 83 -2.04 20.88 -5.01
C TRP A 83 -2.22 22.38 -4.74
N GLN A 84 -1.14 23.10 -4.43
CA GLN A 84 -1.18 24.57 -4.43
C GLN A 84 -1.18 25.14 -5.86
N THR A 85 -0.62 24.41 -6.81
CA THR A 85 -0.52 24.81 -8.22
C THR A 85 -1.29 23.91 -9.17
N GLU A 86 -1.53 22.66 -8.80
CA GLU A 86 -2.26 21.68 -9.58
C GLU A 86 -3.63 21.43 -8.95
N PRO A 87 -4.66 21.09 -9.73
CA PRO A 87 -5.97 20.80 -9.16
C PRO A 87 -5.96 19.50 -8.36
N ILE A 88 -6.72 19.47 -7.26
CA ILE A 88 -6.91 18.26 -6.48
C ILE A 88 -7.77 17.30 -7.31
N PRO A 89 -7.36 16.02 -7.44
CA PRO A 89 -8.14 15.04 -8.20
C PRO A 89 -9.58 14.90 -7.68
N ASP A 90 -10.50 14.66 -8.59
CA ASP A 90 -11.93 14.54 -8.25
C ASP A 90 -12.17 13.44 -7.20
N GLU A 91 -11.46 12.34 -7.30
CA GLU A 91 -11.58 11.20 -6.39
C GLU A 91 -11.29 11.58 -4.93
N ILE A 92 -10.51 12.63 -4.72
CA ILE A 92 -10.14 13.13 -3.39
C ILE A 92 -10.99 14.33 -3.02
N ARG A 93 -11.08 15.34 -3.91
CA ARG A 93 -11.79 16.58 -3.67
C ARG A 93 -13.28 16.36 -3.42
N ASP A 94 -13.94 15.59 -4.29
CA ASP A 94 -15.39 15.40 -4.26
C ASP A 94 -15.84 14.54 -3.07
N THR A 95 -14.92 13.79 -2.47
CA THR A 95 -15.21 12.93 -1.32
C THR A 95 -14.63 13.46 -0.01
N ASP A 96 -13.98 14.62 -0.04
CA ASP A 96 -13.28 15.20 1.11
C ASP A 96 -12.31 14.17 1.76
N ALA A 97 -11.66 13.38 0.93
CA ALA A 97 -10.80 12.31 1.38
C ALA A 97 -9.37 12.77 1.64
N ARG A 98 -8.70 12.07 2.55
CA ARG A 98 -7.24 12.10 2.64
C ARG A 98 -6.69 10.80 2.06
N VAL A 99 -5.39 10.77 1.79
CA VAL A 99 -4.72 9.56 1.29
C VAL A 99 -3.61 9.14 2.23
N ILE A 100 -3.44 7.83 2.39
CA ILE A 100 -2.36 7.23 3.16
C ILE A 100 -1.69 6.19 2.27
N PRO A 101 -0.38 6.32 1.97
CA PRO A 101 0.30 5.33 1.14
C PRO A 101 0.50 4.03 1.92
N TRP A 102 0.30 2.90 1.26
CA TRP A 102 0.55 1.59 1.85
C TRP A 102 1.52 0.74 1.02
N ALA A 103 1.80 1.14 -0.21
CA ALA A 103 2.72 0.43 -1.08
C ALA A 103 3.40 1.38 -2.07
N TYR A 104 4.57 0.98 -2.52
CA TYR A 104 5.38 1.70 -3.51
C TYR A 104 5.69 0.78 -4.68
N VAL A 105 5.66 1.32 -5.90
CA VAL A 105 5.98 0.55 -7.10
C VAL A 105 7.41 0.86 -7.53
N GLU A 106 8.25 -0.16 -7.54
CA GLU A 106 9.69 -0.04 -7.84
C GLU A 106 9.94 0.59 -9.21
N ASP A 107 10.96 1.45 -9.30
CA ASP A 107 11.43 2.11 -10.51
C ASP A 107 10.42 3.04 -11.20
N SER A 108 9.26 3.28 -10.61
CA SER A 108 8.24 4.13 -11.23
C SER A 108 7.96 5.43 -10.49
N GLY A 109 8.33 5.51 -9.21
CA GLY A 109 7.95 6.62 -8.35
C GLY A 109 6.46 6.60 -7.97
N ALA A 110 5.73 5.56 -8.34
CA ALA A 110 4.30 5.45 -8.09
C ALA A 110 4.00 4.89 -6.70
N TYR A 111 2.87 5.31 -6.15
CA TYR A 111 2.39 4.83 -4.86
C TYR A 111 0.99 4.30 -4.96
N LEU A 112 0.68 3.33 -4.12
CA LEU A 112 -0.67 2.87 -3.86
C LEU A 112 -1.11 3.47 -2.53
N TYR A 113 -2.28 4.10 -2.54
CA TYR A 113 -2.82 4.80 -1.37
C TYR A 113 -4.14 4.18 -0.95
N TRP A 114 -4.46 4.29 0.33
CA TRP A 114 -5.85 4.19 0.76
C TRP A 114 -6.54 5.54 0.57
N ARG A 115 -7.76 5.51 0.06
CA ARG A 115 -8.64 6.67 0.09
C ARG A 115 -9.44 6.64 1.39
N VAL A 116 -9.24 7.67 2.22
CA VAL A 116 -9.82 7.73 3.56
C VAL A 116 -10.86 8.84 3.59
N ARG A 117 -12.13 8.47 3.51
CA ARG A 117 -13.24 9.43 3.57
C ARG A 117 -13.69 9.64 5.01
N PRO A 118 -14.20 10.87 5.36
CA PRO A 118 -14.67 11.13 6.71
C PRO A 118 -15.76 10.15 7.14
N GLY A 119 -15.67 9.67 8.38
CA GLY A 119 -16.66 8.75 8.96
C GLY A 119 -16.60 7.32 8.47
N GLN A 120 -15.67 7.00 7.58
CA GLN A 120 -15.54 5.66 7.00
C GLN A 120 -14.76 4.73 7.93
N GLN A 121 -15.17 3.46 8.00
CA GLN A 121 -14.40 2.45 8.72
C GLN A 121 -13.20 2.04 7.87
N PRO A 122 -12.04 1.73 8.50
CA PRO A 122 -10.85 1.31 7.74
C PRO A 122 -11.08 0.12 6.80
N GLY A 123 -11.94 -0.81 7.19
CA GLY A 123 -12.28 -1.96 6.36
C GLY A 123 -12.98 -1.60 5.05
N ASP A 124 -13.52 -0.39 4.95
CA ASP A 124 -14.21 0.11 3.75
C ASP A 124 -13.33 1.01 2.88
N TRP A 125 -12.08 1.24 3.28
CA TRP A 125 -11.16 2.04 2.48
C TRP A 125 -10.84 1.35 1.17
N THR A 126 -10.82 2.12 0.10
CA THR A 126 -10.50 1.63 -1.24
C THR A 126 -9.12 2.12 -1.68
N VAL A 127 -8.67 1.70 -2.84
CA VAL A 127 -7.31 1.93 -3.32
C VAL A 127 -7.29 3.03 -4.36
N LEU A 128 -6.31 3.92 -4.23
CA LEU A 128 -5.96 4.90 -5.25
C LEU A 128 -4.53 4.65 -5.70
N PHE A 129 -4.29 4.79 -7.00
CA PHE A 129 -2.96 4.72 -7.59
C PHE A 129 -2.59 6.07 -8.19
N ASN A 130 -1.34 6.49 -8.02
CA ASN A 130 -0.82 7.71 -8.64
C ASN A 130 0.67 7.56 -8.94
N GLU A 131 1.13 8.13 -10.04
CA GLU A 131 2.52 8.10 -10.51
C GLU A 131 3.46 9.04 -9.72
N GLY A 132 3.13 9.37 -8.50
CA GLY A 132 3.95 10.23 -7.66
C GLY A 132 3.67 11.71 -7.83
N ARG A 133 3.86 12.26 -8.99
CA ARG A 133 3.62 13.69 -9.29
C ARG A 133 2.73 13.91 -10.50
N GLY A 134 2.33 12.85 -11.18
CA GLY A 134 1.46 12.94 -12.33
C GLY A 134 0.06 13.39 -11.95
N PRO A 135 -0.70 13.99 -12.88
CA PRO A 135 -2.05 14.46 -12.61
C PRO A 135 -3.08 13.34 -12.57
N GLU A 136 -2.72 12.16 -13.00
CA GLU A 136 -3.67 11.06 -13.15
C GLU A 136 -3.73 10.19 -11.92
N TRP A 137 -4.95 9.90 -11.48
CA TRP A 137 -5.25 9.04 -10.36
C TRP A 137 -6.22 7.96 -10.80
N GLU A 138 -5.92 6.70 -10.48
CA GLU A 138 -6.83 5.59 -10.71
C GLU A 138 -7.48 5.18 -9.40
N HIS A 139 -8.80 4.98 -9.43
CA HIS A 139 -9.52 4.46 -8.27
C HIS A 139 -9.90 3.00 -8.53
N HIS A 140 -9.63 2.15 -7.54
CA HIS A 140 -9.99 0.74 -7.53
C HIS A 140 -10.87 0.47 -6.31
N ASP A 141 -12.11 0.09 -6.55
CA ASP A 141 -13.12 -0.12 -5.50
C ASP A 141 -12.91 -1.48 -4.83
N THR A 142 -11.80 -1.61 -4.12
CA THR A 142 -11.40 -2.86 -3.48
C THR A 142 -10.45 -2.56 -2.31
N SER A 143 -10.29 -3.53 -1.40
CA SER A 143 -9.34 -3.41 -0.29
C SER A 143 -7.88 -3.59 -0.76
N CYS A 144 -6.92 -3.18 0.08
CA CYS A 144 -5.51 -3.27 -0.29
C CYS A 144 -5.06 -4.72 -0.55
N ALA A 145 -5.46 -5.66 0.28
CA ALA A 145 -5.09 -7.07 0.06
C ALA A 145 -5.72 -7.65 -1.19
N SER A 146 -6.99 -7.32 -1.45
CA SER A 146 -7.67 -7.77 -2.67
C SER A 146 -7.04 -7.15 -3.91
N PHE A 147 -6.65 -5.88 -3.84
CA PHE A 147 -5.95 -5.21 -4.94
C PHE A 147 -4.60 -5.87 -5.22
N LEU A 148 -3.79 -6.08 -4.19
CA LEU A 148 -2.49 -6.73 -4.33
C LEU A 148 -2.63 -8.11 -4.97
N LEU A 149 -3.58 -8.91 -4.51
CA LEU A 149 -3.86 -10.22 -5.09
C LEU A 149 -4.25 -10.10 -6.56
N SER A 150 -5.12 -9.15 -6.90
CA SER A 150 -5.58 -8.93 -8.28
C SER A 150 -4.44 -8.56 -9.22
N VAL A 151 -3.51 -7.74 -8.76
CA VAL A 151 -2.34 -7.34 -9.55
C VAL A 151 -1.43 -8.54 -9.78
N LEU A 152 -1.13 -9.30 -8.72
CA LEU A 152 -0.24 -10.45 -8.81
C LEU A 152 -0.81 -11.56 -9.70
N THR A 153 -2.13 -11.76 -9.67
CA THR A 153 -2.79 -12.80 -10.50
C THR A 153 -3.12 -12.32 -11.90
N GLY A 154 -2.90 -11.03 -12.21
CA GLY A 154 -3.20 -10.47 -13.50
C GLY A 154 -4.67 -10.13 -13.73
N GLU A 155 -5.53 -10.25 -12.70
CA GLU A 155 -6.94 -9.87 -12.81
C GLU A 155 -7.12 -8.36 -12.94
N ALA A 156 -6.31 -7.58 -12.20
CA ALA A 156 -6.28 -6.14 -12.35
C ALA A 156 -5.13 -5.77 -13.28
N LYS A 157 -5.47 -5.08 -14.37
CA LYS A 157 -4.48 -4.61 -15.34
C LYS A 157 -4.52 -3.09 -15.39
N THR A 158 -3.34 -2.50 -15.29
CA THR A 158 -3.15 -1.08 -15.49
C THR A 158 -1.85 -0.86 -16.24
N GLU A 159 -1.81 0.13 -17.11
CA GLU A 159 -0.62 0.46 -17.89
C GLU A 159 0.54 0.97 -17.03
N TYR A 160 0.24 1.31 -15.76
CA TYR A 160 1.23 1.88 -14.84
C TYR A 160 2.05 0.83 -14.08
N PHE A 161 1.65 -0.43 -14.12
CA PHE A 161 2.42 -1.50 -13.47
C PHE A 161 3.37 -2.16 -14.45
N PRO A 162 4.56 -2.55 -13.99
CA PRO A 162 5.42 -3.38 -14.81
C PRO A 162 4.76 -4.73 -15.07
N GLU A 163 5.19 -5.38 -16.13
CA GLU A 163 4.73 -6.73 -16.42
C GLU A 163 5.24 -7.68 -15.33
N LEU A 164 4.32 -8.25 -14.57
CA LEU A 164 4.65 -9.20 -13.51
C LEU A 164 4.66 -10.63 -14.04
N PRO A 165 5.42 -11.53 -13.39
CA PRO A 165 5.41 -12.94 -13.80
C PRO A 165 3.99 -13.51 -13.75
N ALA A 166 3.62 -14.30 -14.75
CA ALA A 166 2.32 -14.98 -14.77
C ALA A 166 2.27 -16.14 -13.77
N GLU A 167 3.43 -16.70 -13.47
CA GLU A 167 3.59 -17.84 -12.56
C GLU A 167 4.83 -17.59 -11.69
N GLU A 168 4.96 -18.36 -10.61
CA GLU A 168 6.13 -18.30 -9.73
C GLU A 168 6.33 -16.92 -9.06
N HIS A 169 5.30 -16.46 -8.37
CA HIS A 169 5.40 -15.22 -7.60
C HIS A 169 6.31 -15.41 -6.39
N GLN A 170 6.99 -14.34 -5.98
CA GLN A 170 7.91 -14.37 -4.85
C GLN A 170 7.81 -13.11 -4.00
N PHE A 171 8.26 -13.23 -2.77
CA PHE A 171 8.34 -12.12 -1.83
C PHE A 171 9.73 -12.11 -1.20
N ALA A 172 10.37 -10.96 -1.18
CA ALA A 172 11.64 -10.76 -0.49
C ALA A 172 11.43 -9.77 0.66
N SER A 173 11.83 -10.17 1.87
CA SER A 173 11.63 -9.33 3.05
C SER A 173 12.62 -8.17 3.10
N ASN A 174 12.26 -7.11 3.86
CA ASN A 174 13.16 -5.99 4.11
C ASN A 174 14.48 -6.46 4.72
N ASP A 175 14.42 -7.43 5.62
CA ASP A 175 15.62 -7.97 6.27
C ASP A 175 16.58 -8.63 5.29
N ASP A 176 16.07 -9.19 4.19
CA ASP A 176 16.88 -9.84 3.16
C ASP A 176 17.47 -8.84 2.16
N ILE A 177 16.85 -7.68 1.97
CA ILE A 177 17.20 -6.72 0.92
C ILE A 177 17.91 -5.48 1.47
N LEU A 178 17.43 -4.97 2.60
CA LEU A 178 17.94 -3.73 3.21
C LEU A 178 18.97 -4.08 4.28
N GLU A 179 20.23 -4.17 3.90
CA GLU A 179 21.34 -4.39 4.83
C GLU A 179 21.98 -3.07 5.26
#